data_720e6a7922c7864683eec964b14446e4
#
_entry.id   720e6a7922c7864683eec964b14446e4
#
_cell.length_a   1.000
_cell.length_b   1.000
_cell.length_c   1.000
_cell.angle_alpha   90.00
_cell.angle_beta   90.00
_cell.angle_gamma   90.00
#
_symmetry.space_group_name_H-M   'P 1'
#
loop_
_entity.id
_entity.type
_entity.pdbx_description
1 polymer ?
#
loop_
_entity_poly.entity_id
_entity_poly.type
_entity_poly.pdbx_seq_one_letter_code
_entity_poly.pdbx_strand_id
1 'polypeptide(L)'
;MSQSVPDSTDVFVIGGGPAGLAAAITARERGFRVLVADGAQPPIDKACGEGLLPDGRGALERLGIRVPLSEALPFRGIRFVGAALSAEARFPDDGRGVAVRRTVLHRLMSERAAQLEAGLLWRTAVTGISPEGVLVGDRLVRARWIVGADGSNSRVRRWAGLDRASRPQMRYAFRRHYRVAPWSDHMEVYWGERCQGYATAVSGEQVCVAVASHDSNLRLEEGLRALPRLRERLDGAEPVSAERGALTGNRRLRRVWRGNVALIGDASGTVDAITGEGLGLAFSQAVVLARCLESGDLRSYQTEHRKLALRPLCMARLMLTLDQRPWLQQRTLQVFQRRPEVFRRFLELHVGALPPLHVVKDGLTLGWGLLTA
;
A
#
# COMPACT_ATOMS: atom_id res chain seq x y z
N MET A 1 3.32 -22.68 -24.32
CA MET A 1 3.04 -23.95 -23.61
C MET A 1 2.04 -23.67 -22.51
N SER A 2 0.84 -24.27 -22.57
CA SER A 2 -0.15 -24.19 -21.47
C SER A 2 0.47 -24.91 -20.27
N GLN A 3 0.75 -24.17 -19.19
CA GLN A 3 1.18 -24.82 -17.94
C GLN A 3 0.01 -25.69 -17.46
N SER A 4 0.24 -26.98 -17.30
CA SER A 4 -0.77 -27.87 -16.74
C SER A 4 -1.03 -27.47 -15.30
N VAL A 5 -2.28 -27.16 -14.99
CA VAL A 5 -2.69 -26.84 -13.61
C VAL A 5 -2.60 -28.09 -12.76
N PRO A 6 -1.82 -28.13 -11.65
CA PRO A 6 -1.73 -29.28 -10.77
C PRO A 6 -3.08 -29.62 -10.12
N ASP A 7 -3.27 -30.89 -9.73
CA ASP A 7 -4.51 -31.35 -9.04
C ASP A 7 -4.59 -30.90 -7.59
N SER A 8 -3.42 -30.59 -6.97
CA SER A 8 -3.36 -30.20 -5.56
C SER A 8 -2.16 -29.33 -5.23
N THR A 9 -2.29 -28.54 -4.18
CA THR A 9 -1.22 -27.72 -3.58
C THR A 9 -1.44 -27.61 -2.07
N ASP A 10 -0.45 -27.16 -1.33
CA ASP A 10 -0.62 -26.90 0.10
C ASP A 10 -1.28 -25.52 0.33
N VAL A 11 -0.86 -24.52 -0.43
CA VAL A 11 -1.40 -23.15 -0.37
C VAL A 11 -1.79 -22.69 -1.77
N PHE A 12 -3.04 -22.31 -1.95
CA PHE A 12 -3.51 -21.66 -3.17
C PHE A 12 -3.75 -20.17 -2.93
N VAL A 13 -3.03 -19.32 -3.62
CA VAL A 13 -3.14 -17.86 -3.54
C VAL A 13 -3.96 -17.33 -4.71
N ILE A 14 -5.04 -16.63 -4.42
CA ILE A 14 -5.92 -16.02 -5.42
C ILE A 14 -5.62 -14.52 -5.49
N GLY A 15 -5.00 -14.09 -6.57
CA GLY A 15 -4.50 -12.75 -6.82
C GLY A 15 -2.97 -12.68 -6.82
N GLY A 16 -2.38 -12.36 -7.98
CA GLY A 16 -0.93 -12.25 -8.22
C GLY A 16 -0.37 -10.83 -8.03
N GLY A 17 -1.09 -9.96 -7.32
CA GLY A 17 -0.56 -8.65 -6.89
C GLY A 17 0.50 -8.78 -5.80
N PRO A 18 1.14 -7.67 -5.34
CA PRO A 18 2.21 -7.73 -4.33
C PRO A 18 1.83 -8.45 -3.04
N ALA A 19 0.58 -8.33 -2.57
CA ALA A 19 0.14 -9.07 -1.39
C ALA A 19 0.15 -10.58 -1.62
N GLY A 20 -0.34 -11.04 -2.78
CA GLY A 20 -0.37 -12.46 -3.12
C GLY A 20 1.03 -13.02 -3.38
N LEU A 21 1.87 -12.29 -4.10
CA LEU A 21 3.27 -12.68 -4.32
C LEU A 21 4.04 -12.73 -2.99
N ALA A 22 3.83 -11.78 -2.07
CA ALA A 22 4.43 -11.83 -0.74
C ALA A 22 3.97 -13.06 0.05
N ALA A 23 2.67 -13.40 0.00
CA ALA A 23 2.16 -14.61 0.63
C ALA A 23 2.76 -15.89 0.01
N ALA A 24 2.92 -15.92 -1.32
CA ALA A 24 3.54 -17.03 -2.01
C ALA A 24 5.01 -17.21 -1.60
N ILE A 25 5.79 -16.13 -1.62
CA ILE A 25 7.21 -16.12 -1.23
C ILE A 25 7.35 -16.65 0.20
N THR A 26 6.65 -16.07 1.16
CA THR A 26 6.77 -16.45 2.57
C THR A 26 6.28 -17.87 2.86
N ALA A 27 5.28 -18.36 2.14
CA ALA A 27 4.82 -19.74 2.25
C ALA A 27 5.84 -20.72 1.62
N ARG A 28 6.44 -20.38 0.49
CA ARG A 28 7.52 -21.19 -0.14
C ARG A 28 8.75 -21.29 0.76
N GLU A 29 9.17 -20.21 1.38
CA GLU A 29 10.28 -20.19 2.34
C GLU A 29 10.04 -21.10 3.56
N ARG A 30 8.76 -21.49 3.82
CA ARG A 30 8.37 -22.45 4.85
C ARG A 30 8.10 -23.86 4.31
N GLY A 31 8.50 -24.12 3.08
CA GLY A 31 8.41 -25.45 2.46
C GLY A 31 7.02 -25.84 1.92
N PHE A 32 6.03 -24.95 1.93
CA PHE A 32 4.74 -25.24 1.31
C PHE A 32 4.84 -25.29 -0.21
N ARG A 33 4.11 -26.20 -0.84
CA ARG A 33 3.83 -26.13 -2.29
C ARG A 33 2.79 -25.04 -2.50
N VAL A 34 3.10 -24.07 -3.38
CA VAL A 34 2.27 -22.88 -3.58
C VAL A 34 1.88 -22.72 -5.04
N LEU A 35 0.60 -22.46 -5.27
CA LEU A 35 0.09 -21.96 -6.55
C LEU A 35 -0.47 -20.56 -6.38
N VAL A 36 -0.17 -19.67 -7.32
CA VAL A 36 -0.74 -18.33 -7.42
C VAL A 36 -1.52 -18.25 -8.72
N ALA A 37 -2.79 -17.82 -8.68
CA ALA A 37 -3.58 -17.55 -9.88
C ALA A 37 -4.01 -16.10 -9.95
N ASP A 38 -3.85 -15.48 -11.13
CA ASP A 38 -4.34 -14.15 -11.45
C ASP A 38 -4.87 -14.11 -12.89
N GLY A 39 -6.00 -13.43 -13.09
CA GLY A 39 -6.59 -13.21 -14.42
C GLY A 39 -5.78 -12.25 -15.30
N ALA A 40 -4.90 -11.44 -14.72
CA ALA A 40 -4.04 -10.52 -15.44
C ALA A 40 -2.72 -11.18 -15.88
N GLN A 41 -2.00 -10.47 -16.75
CA GLN A 41 -0.64 -10.83 -17.17
C GLN A 41 0.37 -9.86 -16.56
N PRO A 42 1.53 -10.36 -16.06
CA PRO A 42 2.61 -9.49 -15.61
C PRO A 42 3.21 -8.63 -16.73
N PRO A 43 3.75 -7.47 -16.35
CA PRO A 43 3.71 -6.85 -15.04
C PRO A 43 2.36 -6.19 -14.77
N ILE A 44 1.73 -6.47 -13.61
CA ILE A 44 0.43 -5.90 -13.26
C ILE A 44 0.59 -4.46 -12.81
N ASP A 45 0.10 -3.53 -13.63
CA ASP A 45 0.09 -2.09 -13.33
C ASP A 45 -1.25 -1.67 -12.69
N LYS A 46 -1.19 -1.13 -11.47
CA LYS A 46 -2.32 -0.59 -10.72
C LYS A 46 -1.93 0.76 -10.14
N ALA A 47 -2.87 1.69 -10.02
CA ALA A 47 -2.61 2.99 -9.39
C ALA A 47 -1.95 2.81 -8.01
N CYS A 48 -0.81 3.48 -7.82
CA CYS A 48 0.03 3.43 -6.63
C CYS A 48 0.87 4.71 -6.57
N GLY A 49 1.15 5.22 -5.37
CA GLY A 49 2.07 6.35 -5.17
C GLY A 49 3.54 5.98 -5.34
N GLU A 50 3.83 4.68 -5.49
CA GLU A 50 5.15 4.12 -5.82
C GLU A 50 6.27 4.42 -4.81
N GLY A 51 5.94 4.98 -3.64
CA GLY A 51 6.86 5.15 -2.52
C GLY A 51 6.72 4.02 -1.50
N LEU A 52 7.81 3.36 -1.17
CA LEU A 52 7.93 2.48 -0.02
C LEU A 52 8.63 3.21 1.10
N LEU A 53 7.94 3.42 2.21
CA LEU A 53 8.51 3.97 3.44
C LEU A 53 9.58 3.03 4.02
N PRO A 54 10.45 3.47 4.94
CA PRO A 54 11.53 2.66 5.48
C PRO A 54 11.08 1.30 6.05
N ASP A 55 9.97 1.27 6.78
CA ASP A 55 9.38 0.02 7.31
C ASP A 55 8.85 -0.90 6.22
N GLY A 56 8.23 -0.34 5.18
CA GLY A 56 7.77 -1.06 3.99
C GLY A 56 8.93 -1.62 3.17
N ARG A 57 10.01 -0.85 3.01
CA ARG A 57 11.26 -1.30 2.39
C ARG A 57 11.87 -2.47 3.18
N GLY A 58 12.01 -2.32 4.51
CA GLY A 58 12.50 -3.39 5.37
C GLY A 58 11.62 -4.64 5.33
N ALA A 59 10.29 -4.48 5.17
CA ALA A 59 9.40 -5.62 4.98
C ALA A 59 9.64 -6.32 3.64
N LEU A 60 9.92 -5.60 2.55
CA LEU A 60 10.27 -6.16 1.25
C LEU A 60 11.62 -6.89 1.28
N GLU A 61 12.61 -6.31 1.97
CA GLU A 61 13.93 -6.93 2.15
C GLU A 61 13.84 -8.27 2.92
N ARG A 62 12.92 -8.39 3.87
CA ARG A 62 12.63 -9.66 4.56
C ARG A 62 12.02 -10.75 3.66
N LEU A 63 11.48 -10.39 2.50
CA LEU A 63 11.06 -11.33 1.45
C LEU A 63 12.22 -11.72 0.52
N GLY A 64 13.45 -11.32 0.84
CA GLY A 64 14.62 -11.56 0.01
C GLY A 64 14.68 -10.70 -1.26
N ILE A 65 13.95 -9.56 -1.28
CA ILE A 65 13.89 -8.69 -2.45
C ILE A 65 14.58 -7.36 -2.12
N ARG A 66 15.65 -7.07 -2.87
CA ARG A 66 16.33 -5.78 -2.88
C ARG A 66 16.05 -5.09 -4.21
N VAL A 67 15.57 -3.86 -4.16
CA VAL A 67 15.33 -3.07 -5.37
C VAL A 67 16.67 -2.48 -5.83
N PRO A 68 17.11 -2.74 -7.07
CA PRO A 68 18.35 -2.16 -7.59
C PRO A 68 18.25 -0.63 -7.69
N LEU A 69 19.30 0.09 -7.33
CA LEU A 69 19.34 1.56 -7.43
C LEU A 69 19.26 2.07 -8.88
N SER A 70 19.51 1.22 -9.85
CA SER A 70 19.28 1.53 -11.28
C SER A 70 17.81 1.58 -11.67
N GLU A 71 16.92 1.01 -10.86
CA GLU A 71 15.48 0.92 -11.12
C GLU A 71 14.62 1.60 -10.05
N ALA A 72 15.26 2.31 -9.12
CA ALA A 72 14.57 2.98 -8.01
C ALA A 72 15.33 4.21 -7.55
N LEU A 73 14.61 5.14 -6.95
CA LEU A 73 15.20 6.34 -6.36
C LEU A 73 14.95 6.36 -4.84
N PRO A 74 16.02 6.48 -4.01
CA PRO A 74 15.84 6.65 -2.57
C PRO A 74 15.30 8.05 -2.25
N PHE A 75 14.43 8.16 -1.25
CA PHE A 75 13.99 9.43 -0.69
C PHE A 75 14.21 9.48 0.82
N ARG A 76 14.44 10.68 1.36
CA ARG A 76 14.94 10.87 2.74
C ARG A 76 13.87 11.22 3.75
N GLY A 77 12.68 11.56 3.30
CA GLY A 77 11.62 12.03 4.19
C GLY A 77 10.34 12.38 3.45
N ILE A 78 9.49 13.10 4.14
CA ILE A 78 8.22 13.58 3.62
C ILE A 78 8.18 15.10 3.70
N ARG A 79 7.67 15.75 2.66
CA ARG A 79 7.38 17.19 2.62
C ARG A 79 5.88 17.39 2.43
N PHE A 80 5.25 18.14 3.32
CA PHE A 80 3.91 18.65 3.13
C PHE A 80 3.95 20.04 2.50
N VAL A 81 3.15 20.25 1.47
CA VAL A 81 3.08 21.50 0.71
C VAL A 81 1.64 21.98 0.70
N GLY A 82 1.37 23.08 1.39
CA GLY A 82 0.09 23.82 1.33
C GLY A 82 0.15 24.97 0.33
N ALA A 83 -0.86 25.82 0.30
CA ALA A 83 -0.95 26.97 -0.60
C ALA A 83 0.24 27.94 -0.42
N ALA A 84 0.53 28.36 0.81
CA ALA A 84 1.60 29.32 1.13
C ALA A 84 2.78 28.68 1.88
N LEU A 85 2.52 27.67 2.69
CA LEU A 85 3.50 27.09 3.61
C LEU A 85 3.92 25.69 3.15
N SER A 86 5.12 25.28 3.57
CA SER A 86 5.57 23.90 3.45
C SER A 86 6.39 23.51 4.67
N ALA A 87 6.36 22.24 5.02
CA ALA A 87 7.19 21.69 6.08
C ALA A 87 7.71 20.32 5.65
N GLU A 88 8.91 19.97 6.10
CA GLU A 88 9.55 18.69 5.78
C GLU A 88 10.15 18.04 7.02
N ALA A 89 10.21 16.72 7.00
CA ALA A 89 10.94 15.94 8.00
C ALA A 89 11.66 14.77 7.33
N ARG A 90 12.84 14.46 7.85
CA ARG A 90 13.62 13.29 7.44
C ARG A 90 13.27 12.09 8.28
N PHE A 91 13.42 10.91 7.69
CA PHE A 91 13.30 9.67 8.44
C PHE A 91 14.40 9.56 9.50
N PRO A 92 14.13 8.85 10.62
CA PRO A 92 15.13 8.66 11.66
C PRO A 92 16.33 7.84 11.17
N ASP A 93 17.47 7.98 11.86
CA ASP A 93 18.70 7.20 11.67
C ASP A 93 19.20 7.17 10.21
N ASP A 94 19.09 8.31 9.50
CA ASP A 94 19.38 8.43 8.06
C ASP A 94 18.67 7.38 7.20
N GLY A 95 17.57 6.82 7.73
CA GLY A 95 16.70 5.90 7.03
C GLY A 95 16.22 6.47 5.69
N ARG A 96 16.00 5.60 4.72
CA ARG A 96 15.52 6.01 3.41
C ARG A 96 14.33 5.15 3.00
N GLY A 97 13.29 5.80 2.51
CA GLY A 97 12.30 5.15 1.67
C GLY A 97 12.89 4.86 0.29
N VAL A 98 12.20 4.08 -0.49
CA VAL A 98 12.56 3.81 -1.90
C VAL A 98 11.34 4.01 -2.78
N ALA A 99 11.51 4.82 -3.81
CA ALA A 99 10.52 5.00 -4.86
C ALA A 99 10.83 4.04 -6.01
N VAL A 100 9.85 3.21 -6.36
CA VAL A 100 9.98 2.20 -7.39
C VAL A 100 8.70 2.08 -8.20
N ARG A 101 8.82 2.03 -9.53
CA ARG A 101 7.68 1.81 -10.41
C ARG A 101 6.93 0.53 -10.00
N ARG A 102 5.62 0.61 -9.95
CA ARG A 102 4.76 -0.53 -9.60
C ARG A 102 5.04 -1.77 -10.45
N THR A 103 5.32 -1.57 -11.73
CA THR A 103 5.64 -2.64 -12.68
C THR A 103 6.98 -3.29 -12.38
N VAL A 104 7.98 -2.51 -11.97
CA VAL A 104 9.30 -3.01 -11.54
C VAL A 104 9.17 -3.82 -10.26
N LEU A 105 8.49 -3.30 -9.24
CA LEU A 105 8.24 -4.02 -8.00
C LEU A 105 7.53 -5.36 -8.27
N HIS A 106 6.49 -5.35 -9.11
CA HIS A 106 5.76 -6.57 -9.46
C HIS A 106 6.64 -7.59 -10.17
N ARG A 107 7.50 -7.15 -11.09
CA ARG A 107 8.47 -8.02 -11.77
C ARG A 107 9.42 -8.66 -10.76
N LEU A 108 10.08 -7.88 -9.92
CA LEU A 108 11.02 -8.39 -8.91
C LEU A 108 10.36 -9.40 -7.96
N MET A 109 9.13 -9.14 -7.53
CA MET A 109 8.38 -10.06 -6.68
C MET A 109 8.00 -11.35 -7.43
N SER A 110 7.62 -11.26 -8.70
CA SER A 110 7.28 -12.41 -9.53
C SER A 110 8.52 -13.29 -9.79
N GLU A 111 9.66 -12.67 -10.08
CA GLU A 111 10.95 -13.35 -10.24
C GLU A 111 11.35 -14.07 -8.94
N ARG A 112 11.22 -13.40 -7.78
CA ARG A 112 11.51 -14.02 -6.48
C ARG A 112 10.60 -15.21 -6.18
N ALA A 113 9.30 -15.09 -6.44
CA ALA A 113 8.35 -16.18 -6.27
C ALA A 113 8.69 -17.38 -7.19
N ALA A 114 9.07 -17.11 -8.44
CA ALA A 114 9.52 -18.14 -9.39
C ALA A 114 10.84 -18.81 -8.97
N GLN A 115 11.83 -18.05 -8.47
CA GLN A 115 13.07 -18.59 -7.90
C GLN A 115 12.83 -19.56 -6.75
N LEU A 116 11.77 -19.32 -5.97
CA LEU A 116 11.33 -20.19 -4.88
C LEU A 116 10.39 -21.30 -5.38
N GLU A 117 10.27 -21.50 -6.70
CA GLU A 117 9.44 -22.53 -7.32
C GLU A 117 7.94 -22.43 -6.98
N ALA A 118 7.40 -21.23 -6.75
CA ALA A 118 5.97 -21.04 -6.71
C ALA A 118 5.37 -21.23 -8.11
N GLY A 119 4.29 -22.00 -8.23
CA GLY A 119 3.54 -22.12 -9.48
C GLY A 119 2.78 -20.83 -9.75
N LEU A 120 3.07 -20.14 -10.87
CA LEU A 120 2.45 -18.86 -11.23
C LEU A 120 1.53 -19.05 -12.44
N LEU A 121 0.22 -19.01 -12.21
CA LEU A 121 -0.82 -19.20 -13.22
C LEU A 121 -1.37 -17.84 -13.62
N TRP A 122 -0.75 -17.21 -14.61
CA TRP A 122 -1.19 -15.95 -15.20
C TRP A 122 -2.31 -16.15 -16.22
N ARG A 123 -3.12 -15.14 -16.47
CA ARG A 123 -4.32 -15.20 -17.33
C ARG A 123 -5.29 -16.30 -16.90
N THR A 124 -5.27 -16.65 -15.62
CA THR A 124 -6.04 -17.74 -15.06
C THR A 124 -7.07 -17.22 -14.07
N ALA A 125 -8.32 -17.24 -14.48
CA ALA A 125 -9.43 -16.78 -13.65
C ALA A 125 -9.85 -17.87 -12.67
N VAL A 126 -9.92 -17.52 -11.40
CA VAL A 126 -10.56 -18.33 -10.37
C VAL A 126 -12.06 -18.01 -10.39
N THR A 127 -12.90 -19.06 -10.46
CA THR A 127 -14.36 -18.94 -10.56
C THR A 127 -15.06 -19.17 -9.24
N GLY A 128 -14.44 -19.86 -8.27
CA GLY A 128 -15.02 -20.12 -6.95
C GLY A 128 -14.04 -20.76 -5.98
N ILE A 129 -14.50 -20.92 -4.74
CA ILE A 129 -13.82 -21.68 -3.68
C ILE A 129 -14.78 -22.65 -3.02
N SER A 130 -14.23 -23.78 -2.52
CA SER A 130 -14.92 -24.74 -1.67
C SER A 130 -14.05 -25.10 -0.46
N PRO A 131 -14.55 -25.83 0.53
CA PRO A 131 -13.72 -26.35 1.63
C PRO A 131 -12.56 -27.22 1.17
N GLU A 132 -12.67 -27.85 0.01
CA GLU A 132 -11.69 -28.79 -0.56
C GLU A 132 -10.62 -28.10 -1.40
N GLY A 133 -10.92 -26.89 -1.95
CA GLY A 133 -9.99 -26.20 -2.81
C GLY A 133 -10.58 -25.03 -3.60
N VAL A 134 -9.95 -24.78 -4.74
CA VAL A 134 -10.21 -23.62 -5.61
C VAL A 134 -10.66 -24.07 -6.98
N LEU A 135 -11.71 -23.45 -7.52
CA LEU A 135 -12.19 -23.70 -8.87
C LEU A 135 -11.46 -22.80 -9.86
N VAL A 136 -10.73 -23.43 -10.80
CA VAL A 136 -10.04 -22.79 -11.91
C VAL A 136 -10.75 -23.22 -13.21
N GLY A 137 -11.60 -22.36 -13.74
CA GLY A 137 -12.59 -22.78 -14.72
C GLY A 137 -13.53 -23.84 -14.11
N ASP A 138 -13.63 -25.00 -14.74
CA ASP A 138 -14.43 -26.14 -14.27
C ASP A 138 -13.61 -27.16 -13.44
N ARG A 139 -12.32 -26.92 -13.26
CA ARG A 139 -11.42 -27.83 -12.56
C ARG A 139 -11.24 -27.45 -11.11
N LEU A 140 -11.44 -28.41 -10.20
CA LEU A 140 -11.11 -28.24 -8.78
C LEU A 140 -9.64 -28.56 -8.52
N VAL A 141 -8.89 -27.57 -8.02
CA VAL A 141 -7.55 -27.73 -7.48
C VAL A 141 -7.65 -27.85 -5.96
N ARG A 142 -7.32 -29.01 -5.41
CA ARG A 142 -7.35 -29.23 -3.97
C ARG A 142 -6.31 -28.37 -3.27
N ALA A 143 -6.68 -27.74 -2.16
CA ALA A 143 -5.78 -26.87 -1.39
C ALA A 143 -6.04 -27.02 0.12
N ARG A 144 -4.96 -27.25 0.87
CA ARG A 144 -5.05 -27.23 2.34
C ARG A 144 -5.43 -25.83 2.84
N TRP A 145 -4.82 -24.79 2.25
CA TRP A 145 -5.05 -23.39 2.58
C TRP A 145 -5.38 -22.58 1.33
N ILE A 146 -6.31 -21.66 1.46
CA ILE A 146 -6.70 -20.72 0.42
C ILE A 146 -6.40 -19.30 0.91
N VAL A 147 -5.59 -18.56 0.16
CA VAL A 147 -5.23 -17.17 0.49
C VAL A 147 -5.89 -16.23 -0.51
N GLY A 148 -6.83 -15.40 -0.04
CA GLY A 148 -7.44 -14.34 -0.84
C GLY A 148 -6.58 -13.07 -0.84
N ALA A 149 -6.02 -12.73 -1.99
CA ALA A 149 -5.17 -11.55 -2.23
C ALA A 149 -5.63 -10.74 -3.45
N ASP A 150 -6.91 -10.82 -3.79
CA ASP A 150 -7.55 -10.30 -4.99
C ASP A 150 -8.02 -8.83 -4.88
N GLY A 151 -7.43 -8.08 -3.95
CA GLY A 151 -7.54 -6.63 -3.83
C GLY A 151 -8.83 -6.15 -3.16
N SER A 152 -9.09 -4.84 -3.25
CA SER A 152 -10.16 -4.16 -2.51
C SER A 152 -11.58 -4.67 -2.83
N ASN A 153 -11.82 -5.12 -4.07
CA ASN A 153 -13.10 -5.70 -4.53
C ASN A 153 -13.16 -7.22 -4.42
N SER A 154 -12.45 -7.79 -3.46
CA SER A 154 -12.24 -9.23 -3.29
C SER A 154 -13.49 -10.09 -3.49
N ARG A 155 -13.42 -11.01 -4.45
CA ARG A 155 -14.41 -12.08 -4.65
C ARG A 155 -14.23 -13.17 -3.59
N VAL A 156 -12.98 -13.49 -3.23
CA VAL A 156 -12.67 -14.47 -2.19
C VAL A 156 -13.31 -14.08 -0.86
N ARG A 157 -13.24 -12.80 -0.49
CA ARG A 157 -13.91 -12.28 0.71
C ARG A 157 -15.43 -12.57 0.69
N ARG A 158 -16.08 -12.34 -0.46
CA ARG A 158 -17.52 -12.63 -0.63
C ARG A 158 -17.81 -14.12 -0.58
N TRP A 159 -17.06 -14.93 -1.32
CA TRP A 159 -17.23 -16.39 -1.34
C TRP A 159 -17.04 -17.03 0.03
N ALA A 160 -16.07 -16.54 0.82
CA ALA A 160 -15.84 -17.00 2.18
C ALA A 160 -16.85 -16.47 3.21
N GLY A 161 -17.81 -15.60 2.82
CA GLY A 161 -18.79 -14.99 3.73
C GLY A 161 -18.13 -14.05 4.76
N LEU A 162 -17.01 -13.41 4.39
CA LEU A 162 -16.24 -12.50 5.23
C LEU A 162 -16.52 -11.01 4.91
N ASP A 163 -17.41 -10.71 3.96
CA ASP A 163 -17.69 -9.35 3.48
C ASP A 163 -18.66 -8.57 4.40
N ARG A 164 -18.59 -8.82 5.71
CA ARG A 164 -19.33 -8.06 6.71
C ARG A 164 -18.45 -6.90 7.21
N ALA A 165 -18.51 -5.77 6.50
CA ALA A 165 -17.79 -4.55 6.85
C ALA A 165 -18.75 -3.36 6.98
N SER A 166 -18.35 -2.32 7.73
CA SER A 166 -18.94 -1.00 7.59
C SER A 166 -18.70 -0.48 6.16
N ARG A 167 -19.62 0.31 5.61
CA ARG A 167 -19.40 0.97 4.31
C ARG A 167 -18.29 2.02 4.52
N PRO A 168 -17.12 1.87 3.88
CA PRO A 168 -16.06 2.86 4.01
C PRO A 168 -16.44 4.14 3.27
N GLN A 169 -16.00 5.27 3.78
CA GLN A 169 -15.96 6.48 2.99
C GLN A 169 -14.83 6.31 1.97
N MET A 170 -15.20 6.28 0.69
CA MET A 170 -14.25 6.04 -0.40
C MET A 170 -13.68 7.36 -0.91
N ARG A 171 -12.43 7.31 -1.33
CA ARG A 171 -11.74 8.33 -2.11
C ARG A 171 -11.35 7.74 -3.46
N TYR A 172 -11.30 8.60 -4.47
CA TYR A 172 -10.91 8.27 -5.84
C TYR A 172 -9.51 8.81 -6.06
N ALA A 173 -8.61 7.94 -6.48
CA ALA A 173 -7.22 8.30 -6.72
C ALA A 173 -6.85 8.02 -8.18
N PHE A 174 -6.15 8.94 -8.79
CA PHE A 174 -5.65 8.83 -10.17
C PHE A 174 -4.15 9.06 -10.17
N ARG A 175 -3.41 8.31 -10.98
CA ARG A 175 -1.96 8.36 -11.06
C ARG A 175 -1.49 8.39 -12.51
N ARG A 176 -0.44 9.19 -12.78
CA ARG A 176 0.29 9.26 -14.04
C ARG A 176 1.77 9.56 -13.77
N HIS A 177 2.65 9.19 -14.69
CA HIS A 177 4.07 9.54 -14.65
C HIS A 177 4.35 10.66 -15.63
N TYR A 178 5.26 11.53 -15.26
CA TYR A 178 5.71 12.65 -16.06
C TYR A 178 7.21 12.59 -16.25
N ARG A 179 7.68 12.93 -17.45
CA ARG A 179 9.09 13.10 -17.75
C ARG A 179 9.51 14.49 -17.28
N VAL A 180 10.13 14.52 -16.15
CA VAL A 180 10.66 15.73 -15.50
C VAL A 180 11.72 15.34 -14.49
N ALA A 181 12.80 16.12 -14.41
CA ALA A 181 13.83 15.91 -13.39
C ALA A 181 13.24 16.08 -11.98
N PRO A 182 13.58 15.20 -11.03
CA PRO A 182 13.17 15.36 -9.64
C PRO A 182 13.62 16.72 -9.07
N TRP A 183 12.71 17.38 -8.37
CA TRP A 183 12.96 18.67 -7.71
C TRP A 183 13.10 18.54 -6.19
N SER A 184 13.02 17.32 -5.66
CA SER A 184 13.09 17.04 -4.23
C SER A 184 13.62 15.63 -3.97
N ASP A 185 14.36 15.46 -2.88
CA ASP A 185 14.76 14.17 -2.32
C ASP A 185 13.77 13.66 -1.27
N HIS A 186 12.58 14.27 -1.17
CA HIS A 186 11.45 13.89 -0.33
C HIS A 186 10.27 13.42 -1.18
N MET A 187 9.46 12.53 -0.64
CA MET A 187 8.12 12.33 -1.14
C MET A 187 7.27 13.54 -0.74
N GLU A 188 6.60 14.16 -1.69
CA GLU A 188 5.81 15.36 -1.43
C GLU A 188 4.31 15.07 -1.40
N VAL A 189 3.64 15.66 -0.41
CA VAL A 189 2.18 15.63 -0.24
C VAL A 189 1.65 17.05 -0.34
N TYR A 190 0.86 17.32 -1.36
CA TYR A 190 0.26 18.61 -1.63
C TYR A 190 -1.16 18.65 -1.09
N TRP A 191 -1.46 19.61 -0.25
CA TRP A 191 -2.79 19.85 0.30
C TRP A 191 -3.53 20.91 -0.51
N GLY A 192 -4.66 20.55 -1.09
CA GLY A 192 -5.62 21.44 -1.73
C GLY A 192 -6.98 21.36 -1.06
N GLU A 193 -7.89 22.25 -1.44
CA GLU A 193 -9.23 22.33 -0.84
C GLU A 193 -10.12 21.12 -1.14
N ARG A 194 -9.96 20.51 -2.32
CA ARG A 194 -10.83 19.43 -2.81
C ARG A 194 -10.09 18.10 -3.02
N CYS A 195 -8.78 18.14 -2.99
CA CYS A 195 -7.95 16.96 -3.27
C CYS A 195 -6.57 17.08 -2.64
N GLN A 196 -5.91 15.93 -2.54
CA GLN A 196 -4.49 15.85 -2.22
C GLN A 196 -3.70 15.40 -3.44
N GLY A 197 -2.53 15.99 -3.63
CA GLY A 197 -1.55 15.55 -4.61
C GLY A 197 -0.37 14.85 -3.95
N TYR A 198 0.23 13.94 -4.68
CA TYR A 198 1.43 13.22 -4.26
C TYR A 198 2.42 13.27 -5.40
N ALA A 199 3.67 13.62 -5.11
CA ALA A 199 4.77 13.57 -6.06
C ALA A 199 5.90 12.70 -5.49
N THR A 200 6.27 11.67 -6.26
CA THR A 200 7.30 10.71 -5.89
C THR A 200 8.26 10.54 -7.07
N ALA A 201 9.50 10.92 -6.91
CA ALA A 201 10.54 10.73 -7.92
C ALA A 201 10.87 9.23 -8.04
N VAL A 202 10.60 8.62 -9.18
CA VAL A 202 10.79 7.18 -9.41
C VAL A 202 12.05 6.85 -10.21
N SER A 203 12.65 7.86 -10.85
CA SER A 203 13.97 7.82 -11.47
C SER A 203 14.56 9.23 -11.56
N GLY A 204 15.79 9.37 -12.06
CA GLY A 204 16.41 10.68 -12.30
C GLY A 204 15.70 11.56 -13.34
N GLU A 205 14.73 11.00 -14.07
CA GLU A 205 14.04 11.69 -15.17
C GLU A 205 12.50 11.58 -15.08
N GLN A 206 11.97 10.89 -14.07
CA GLN A 206 10.54 10.63 -13.97
C GLN A 206 10.01 10.84 -12.57
N VAL A 207 8.86 11.51 -12.51
CA VAL A 207 8.07 11.69 -11.30
C VAL A 207 6.71 11.04 -11.45
N CYS A 208 6.36 10.19 -10.49
CA CYS A 208 5.01 9.67 -10.30
C CYS A 208 4.16 10.73 -9.62
N VAL A 209 3.05 11.10 -10.23
CA VAL A 209 2.08 12.05 -9.65
C VAL A 209 0.76 11.36 -9.46
N ALA A 210 0.21 11.46 -8.26
CA ALA A 210 -1.12 10.97 -7.95
C ALA A 210 -1.96 12.08 -7.33
N VAL A 211 -3.28 12.04 -7.58
CA VAL A 211 -4.26 12.92 -6.95
C VAL A 211 -5.34 12.05 -6.35
N ALA A 212 -5.76 12.36 -5.11
CA ALA A 212 -6.83 11.66 -4.42
C ALA A 212 -7.89 12.65 -3.91
N SER A 213 -9.17 12.32 -4.10
CA SER A 213 -10.31 13.17 -3.71
C SER A 213 -11.51 12.34 -3.26
N HIS A 214 -12.41 12.95 -2.49
CA HIS A 214 -13.75 12.39 -2.20
C HIS A 214 -14.74 12.62 -3.36
N ASP A 215 -14.43 13.52 -4.29
CA ASP A 215 -15.24 13.78 -5.46
C ASP A 215 -14.99 12.70 -6.54
N SER A 216 -16.03 11.92 -6.85
CA SER A 216 -15.98 10.85 -7.84
C SER A 216 -15.76 11.34 -9.27
N ASN A 217 -16.05 12.60 -9.55
CA ASN A 217 -15.93 13.20 -10.87
C ASN A 217 -14.55 13.82 -11.13
N LEU A 218 -13.82 14.15 -10.05
CA LEU A 218 -12.50 14.76 -10.16
C LEU A 218 -11.50 13.76 -10.79
N ARG A 219 -10.84 14.19 -11.86
CA ARG A 219 -9.78 13.45 -12.57
C ARG A 219 -8.42 14.10 -12.28
N LEU A 220 -7.35 13.46 -12.76
CA LEU A 220 -5.97 13.92 -12.49
C LEU A 220 -5.76 15.37 -12.92
N GLU A 221 -6.14 15.73 -14.13
CA GLU A 221 -5.95 17.09 -14.66
C GLU A 221 -6.74 18.16 -13.87
N GLU A 222 -7.95 17.84 -13.46
CA GLU A 222 -8.76 18.73 -12.62
C GLU A 222 -8.17 18.89 -11.23
N GLY A 223 -7.66 17.79 -10.67
CA GLY A 223 -6.94 17.82 -9.40
C GLY A 223 -5.65 18.64 -9.46
N LEU A 224 -4.89 18.53 -10.56
CA LEU A 224 -3.69 19.35 -10.77
C LEU A 224 -4.02 20.83 -10.88
N ARG A 225 -5.17 21.23 -11.47
CA ARG A 225 -5.61 22.64 -11.48
C ARG A 225 -5.91 23.15 -10.06
N ALA A 226 -6.38 22.28 -9.17
CA ALA A 226 -6.62 22.61 -7.76
C ALA A 226 -5.34 22.62 -6.89
N LEU A 227 -4.19 22.25 -7.47
CA LEU A 227 -2.89 22.16 -6.80
C LEU A 227 -1.84 23.00 -7.57
N PRO A 228 -1.93 24.35 -7.54
CA PRO A 228 -1.13 25.21 -8.41
C PRO A 228 0.38 25.01 -8.24
N ARG A 229 0.88 24.81 -7.02
CA ARG A 229 2.31 24.56 -6.76
C ARG A 229 2.82 23.25 -7.35
N LEU A 230 1.97 22.20 -7.40
CA LEU A 230 2.33 20.95 -8.07
C LEU A 230 2.23 21.10 -9.59
N ARG A 231 1.21 21.80 -10.07
CA ARG A 231 1.03 22.07 -11.50
C ARG A 231 2.20 22.86 -12.07
N GLU A 232 2.68 23.87 -11.36
CA GLU A 232 3.86 24.67 -11.75
C GLU A 232 5.12 23.79 -11.90
N ARG A 233 5.31 22.79 -11.01
CA ARG A 233 6.41 21.82 -11.11
C ARG A 233 6.31 20.91 -12.34
N LEU A 234 5.13 20.74 -12.88
CA LEU A 234 4.83 19.91 -14.06
C LEU A 234 4.66 20.73 -15.34
N ASP A 235 4.92 22.03 -15.29
CA ASP A 235 4.83 22.89 -16.47
C ASP A 235 5.78 22.41 -17.57
N GLY A 236 5.26 22.19 -18.77
CA GLY A 236 6.02 21.61 -19.87
C GLY A 236 6.39 20.13 -19.76
N ALA A 237 6.04 19.45 -18.66
CA ALA A 237 6.37 18.03 -18.46
C ALA A 237 5.48 17.11 -19.32
N GLU A 238 6.11 16.20 -20.05
CA GLU A 238 5.42 15.22 -20.91
C GLU A 238 4.88 14.05 -20.06
N PRO A 239 3.59 13.67 -20.21
CA PRO A 239 3.06 12.46 -19.62
C PRO A 239 3.64 11.22 -20.31
N VAL A 240 4.27 10.30 -19.55
CA VAL A 240 4.94 9.11 -20.07
C VAL A 240 4.26 7.79 -19.67
N SER A 241 3.06 7.86 -19.12
CA SER A 241 2.22 6.68 -18.86
C SER A 241 0.74 7.01 -18.99
N ALA A 242 -0.08 5.98 -19.22
CA ALA A 242 -1.52 6.11 -19.12
C ALA A 242 -1.95 6.44 -17.70
N GLU A 243 -3.02 7.22 -17.56
CA GLU A 243 -3.69 7.43 -16.29
C GLU A 243 -4.25 6.11 -15.75
N ARG A 244 -4.05 5.87 -14.45
CA ARG A 244 -4.60 4.72 -13.74
C ARG A 244 -5.40 5.20 -12.54
N GLY A 245 -6.61 4.68 -12.41
CA GLY A 245 -7.50 4.97 -11.29
C GLY A 245 -7.53 3.86 -10.25
N ALA A 246 -7.76 4.23 -9.00
CA ALA A 246 -8.04 3.32 -7.90
C ALA A 246 -9.02 3.92 -6.90
N LEU A 247 -9.73 3.03 -6.19
CA LEU A 247 -10.51 3.39 -5.01
C LEU A 247 -9.66 3.14 -3.77
N THR A 248 -9.65 4.08 -2.85
CA THR A 248 -8.99 3.98 -1.54
C THR A 248 -9.96 4.37 -0.43
N GLY A 249 -9.70 3.92 0.78
CA GLY A 249 -10.51 4.22 1.96
C GLY A 249 -10.25 3.21 3.07
N ASN A 250 -10.66 3.56 4.28
CA ASN A 250 -10.50 2.69 5.44
C ASN A 250 -11.62 1.64 5.49
N ARG A 251 -11.31 0.39 5.21
CA ARG A 251 -12.22 -0.75 5.38
C ARG A 251 -11.69 -1.68 6.46
N ARG A 252 -12.48 -1.94 7.48
CA ARG A 252 -12.14 -2.87 8.55
C ARG A 252 -13.10 -4.06 8.55
N LEU A 253 -12.55 -5.27 8.49
CA LEU A 253 -13.32 -6.51 8.58
C LEU A 253 -13.41 -7.00 10.04
N ARG A 254 -14.52 -7.63 10.37
CA ARG A 254 -14.68 -8.30 11.67
C ARG A 254 -13.78 -9.52 11.77
N ARG A 255 -13.64 -10.27 10.66
CA ARG A 255 -12.79 -11.46 10.54
C ARG A 255 -12.05 -11.42 9.21
N VAL A 256 -10.80 -11.89 9.21
CA VAL A 256 -9.95 -12.01 8.02
C VAL A 256 -9.68 -13.46 7.65
N TRP A 257 -10.35 -14.39 8.30
CA TRP A 257 -10.28 -15.81 8.00
C TRP A 257 -11.59 -16.54 8.32
N ARG A 258 -11.81 -17.69 7.64
CA ARG A 258 -12.89 -18.62 7.92
C ARG A 258 -12.53 -19.99 7.35
N GLY A 259 -12.64 -21.07 8.18
CA GLY A 259 -12.21 -22.41 7.78
C GLY A 259 -10.74 -22.41 7.38
N ASN A 260 -10.45 -22.88 6.18
CA ASN A 260 -9.11 -22.87 5.58
C ASN A 260 -8.81 -21.64 4.69
N VAL A 261 -9.69 -20.63 4.68
CA VAL A 261 -9.53 -19.41 3.89
C VAL A 261 -8.99 -18.28 4.77
N ALA A 262 -7.91 -17.63 4.35
CA ALA A 262 -7.38 -16.42 4.95
C ALA A 262 -7.30 -15.30 3.92
N LEU A 263 -7.49 -14.03 4.34
CA LEU A 263 -7.39 -12.84 3.49
C LEU A 263 -6.14 -12.05 3.83
N ILE A 264 -5.51 -11.42 2.81
CA ILE A 264 -4.32 -10.59 2.95
C ILE A 264 -4.40 -9.34 2.07
N GLY A 265 -3.65 -8.31 2.41
CA GLY A 265 -3.64 -7.04 1.69
C GLY A 265 -5.02 -6.40 1.65
N ASP A 266 -5.37 -5.72 0.58
CA ASP A 266 -6.66 -5.03 0.43
C ASP A 266 -7.87 -5.97 0.52
N ALA A 267 -7.72 -7.26 0.24
CA ALA A 267 -8.78 -8.25 0.43
C ALA A 267 -9.15 -8.44 1.90
N SER A 268 -8.19 -8.27 2.82
CA SER A 268 -8.38 -8.40 4.27
C SER A 268 -8.86 -7.11 4.96
N GLY A 269 -9.04 -6.05 4.19
CA GLY A 269 -9.36 -4.70 4.64
C GLY A 269 -8.36 -3.70 4.09
N THR A 270 -8.76 -2.43 4.00
CA THR A 270 -7.92 -1.38 3.43
C THR A 270 -7.61 -0.31 4.47
N VAL A 271 -6.39 0.22 4.41
CA VAL A 271 -6.01 1.50 4.99
C VAL A 271 -5.98 2.51 3.86
N ASP A 272 -6.48 3.72 4.08
CA ASP A 272 -6.48 4.75 3.04
C ASP A 272 -5.05 5.03 2.56
N ALA A 273 -4.89 5.20 1.25
CA ALA A 273 -3.60 5.42 0.59
C ALA A 273 -2.89 6.71 1.05
N ILE A 274 -3.58 7.58 1.80
CA ILE A 274 -3.05 8.82 2.39
C ILE A 274 -1.79 8.59 3.22
N THR A 275 -1.63 7.39 3.81
CA THR A 275 -0.47 7.06 4.64
C THR A 275 0.69 6.44 3.86
N GLY A 276 0.47 5.95 2.64
CA GLY A 276 1.50 5.26 1.86
C GLY A 276 1.92 3.88 2.41
N GLU A 277 1.25 3.35 3.43
CA GLU A 277 1.68 2.13 4.16
C GLU A 277 1.11 0.81 3.61
N GLY A 278 0.21 0.85 2.62
CA GLY A 278 -0.54 -0.33 2.16
C GLY A 278 0.32 -1.52 1.73
N LEU A 279 1.44 -1.28 1.03
CA LEU A 279 2.36 -2.34 0.59
C LEU A 279 3.15 -2.93 1.77
N GLY A 280 3.74 -2.09 2.63
CA GLY A 280 4.48 -2.53 3.82
C GLY A 280 3.60 -3.35 4.77
N LEU A 281 2.34 -2.92 4.95
CA LEU A 281 1.36 -3.66 5.72
C LEU A 281 1.08 -5.04 5.11
N ALA A 282 0.86 -5.13 3.79
CA ALA A 282 0.62 -6.39 3.10
C ALA A 282 1.82 -7.35 3.21
N PHE A 283 3.05 -6.85 3.09
CA PHE A 283 4.27 -7.66 3.26
C PHE A 283 4.40 -8.19 4.69
N SER A 284 4.14 -7.35 5.69
CA SER A 284 4.16 -7.77 7.10
C SER A 284 3.06 -8.79 7.42
N GLN A 285 1.87 -8.63 6.83
CA GLN A 285 0.79 -9.61 6.93
C GLN A 285 1.18 -10.96 6.32
N ALA A 286 1.92 -10.98 5.19
CA ALA A 286 2.36 -12.21 4.54
C ALA A 286 3.28 -13.03 5.45
N VAL A 287 4.25 -12.38 6.09
CA VAL A 287 5.18 -13.02 7.03
C VAL A 287 4.43 -13.66 8.21
N VAL A 288 3.46 -12.94 8.78
CA VAL A 288 2.65 -13.45 9.88
C VAL A 288 1.73 -14.57 9.43
N LEU A 289 1.08 -14.41 8.27
CA LEU A 289 0.19 -15.45 7.73
C LEU A 289 0.93 -16.76 7.52
N ALA A 290 2.11 -16.73 6.90
CA ALA A 290 2.88 -17.95 6.62
C ALA A 290 3.22 -18.73 7.92
N ARG A 291 3.57 -18.05 9.03
CA ARG A 291 3.76 -18.68 10.34
C ARG A 291 2.47 -19.34 10.85
N CYS A 292 1.35 -18.66 10.70
CA CYS A 292 0.06 -19.17 11.15
C CYS A 292 -0.46 -20.35 10.30
N LEU A 293 -0.13 -20.38 9.00
CA LEU A 293 -0.41 -21.53 8.14
C LEU A 293 0.41 -22.75 8.55
N GLU A 294 1.67 -22.55 8.90
CA GLU A 294 2.59 -23.62 9.37
C GLU A 294 2.09 -24.23 10.68
N SER A 295 1.72 -23.42 11.67
CA SER A 295 1.15 -23.89 12.94
C SER A 295 -0.32 -24.36 12.84
N GLY A 296 -1.01 -24.08 11.74
CA GLY A 296 -2.44 -24.36 11.59
C GLY A 296 -3.36 -23.43 12.38
N ASP A 297 -2.84 -22.35 12.96
CA ASP A 297 -3.59 -21.43 13.84
C ASP A 297 -3.92 -20.09 13.19
N LEU A 298 -5.02 -20.08 12.45
CA LEU A 298 -5.55 -18.82 11.87
C LEU A 298 -6.22 -17.88 12.88
N ARG A 299 -6.45 -18.31 14.13
CA ARG A 299 -6.95 -17.42 15.19
C ARG A 299 -5.85 -16.43 15.59
N SER A 300 -4.63 -16.92 15.73
CA SER A 300 -3.45 -16.08 15.96
C SER A 300 -3.23 -15.09 14.81
N TYR A 301 -3.45 -15.50 13.55
CA TYR A 301 -3.41 -14.59 12.41
C TYR A 301 -4.38 -13.42 12.57
N GLN A 302 -5.62 -13.66 13.00
CA GLN A 302 -6.60 -12.59 13.25
C GLN A 302 -6.09 -11.54 14.25
N THR A 303 -5.44 -12.00 15.32
CA THR A 303 -4.91 -11.13 16.37
C THR A 303 -3.74 -10.29 15.87
N GLU A 304 -2.78 -10.93 15.22
CA GLU A 304 -1.60 -10.25 14.68
C GLU A 304 -1.97 -9.31 13.53
N HIS A 305 -2.87 -9.70 12.64
CA HIS A 305 -3.40 -8.84 11.57
C HIS A 305 -3.98 -7.53 12.13
N ARG A 306 -4.74 -7.60 13.24
CA ARG A 306 -5.30 -6.41 13.89
C ARG A 306 -4.21 -5.51 14.47
N LYS A 307 -3.19 -6.10 15.12
CA LYS A 307 -2.06 -5.35 15.66
C LYS A 307 -1.29 -4.61 14.56
N LEU A 308 -0.99 -5.30 13.46
CA LEU A 308 -0.31 -4.70 12.30
C LEU A 308 -1.08 -3.52 11.70
N ALA A 309 -2.41 -3.63 11.62
CA ALA A 309 -3.25 -2.61 11.03
C ALA A 309 -3.54 -1.41 11.96
N LEU A 310 -3.27 -1.51 13.27
CA LEU A 310 -3.67 -0.49 14.25
C LEU A 310 -3.01 0.87 13.98
N ARG A 311 -1.68 0.90 13.89
CA ARG A 311 -0.91 2.12 13.63
C ARG A 311 -1.30 2.77 12.30
N PRO A 312 -1.29 2.06 11.15
CA PRO A 312 -1.71 2.60 9.87
C PRO A 312 -3.14 3.17 9.88
N LEU A 313 -4.09 2.49 10.53
CA LEU A 313 -5.48 2.97 10.64
C LEU A 313 -5.61 4.22 11.50
N CYS A 314 -4.88 4.33 12.61
CA CYS A 314 -4.86 5.53 13.44
C CYS A 314 -4.26 6.71 12.66
N MET A 315 -3.15 6.48 11.97
CA MET A 315 -2.49 7.49 11.16
C MET A 315 -3.38 7.96 9.99
N ALA A 316 -4.01 7.01 9.29
CA ALA A 316 -4.95 7.34 8.22
C ALA A 316 -6.12 8.21 8.72
N ARG A 317 -6.70 7.89 9.88
CA ARG A 317 -7.77 8.71 10.46
C ARG A 317 -7.32 10.12 10.76
N LEU A 318 -6.14 10.27 11.35
CA LEU A 318 -5.58 11.58 11.65
C LEU A 318 -5.35 12.39 10.38
N MET A 319 -4.68 11.81 9.39
CA MET A 319 -4.40 12.47 8.11
C MET A 319 -5.68 12.83 7.35
N LEU A 320 -6.71 11.97 7.36
CA LEU A 320 -8.02 12.26 6.76
C LEU A 320 -8.76 13.38 7.52
N THR A 321 -8.57 13.49 8.84
CA THR A 321 -9.12 14.59 9.62
C THR A 321 -8.48 15.93 9.26
N LEU A 322 -7.17 15.94 9.01
CA LEU A 322 -6.45 17.11 8.52
C LEU A 322 -6.89 17.46 7.09
N ASP A 323 -7.01 16.44 6.22
CA ASP A 323 -7.41 16.61 4.82
C ASP A 323 -8.75 17.33 4.65
N GLN A 324 -9.72 17.02 5.51
CA GLN A 324 -11.06 17.59 5.45
C GLN A 324 -11.19 19.01 6.02
N ARG A 325 -10.12 19.58 6.59
CA ARG A 325 -10.17 20.86 7.31
C ARG A 325 -9.01 21.78 6.91
N PRO A 326 -9.18 22.67 5.92
CA PRO A 326 -8.11 23.57 5.43
C PRO A 326 -7.44 24.41 6.53
N TRP A 327 -8.22 24.88 7.51
CA TRP A 327 -7.68 25.63 8.63
C TRP A 327 -6.73 24.80 9.51
N LEU A 328 -7.02 23.49 9.69
CA LEU A 328 -6.15 22.57 10.41
C LEU A 328 -4.87 22.27 9.61
N GLN A 329 -4.95 22.11 8.28
CA GLN A 329 -3.78 21.95 7.43
C GLN A 329 -2.81 23.12 7.59
N GLN A 330 -3.33 24.35 7.48
CA GLN A 330 -2.54 25.56 7.61
C GLN A 330 -1.86 25.65 8.99
N ARG A 331 -2.61 25.44 10.07
CA ARG A 331 -2.06 25.44 11.44
C ARG A 331 -1.05 24.34 11.66
N THR A 332 -1.30 23.13 11.14
CA THR A 332 -0.34 22.02 11.22
C THR A 332 0.97 22.39 10.54
N LEU A 333 0.94 22.98 9.35
CA LEU A 333 2.14 23.45 8.66
C LEU A 333 2.86 24.55 9.45
N GLN A 334 2.15 25.49 10.06
CA GLN A 334 2.76 26.51 10.93
C GLN A 334 3.46 25.89 12.13
N VAL A 335 2.83 24.92 12.80
CA VAL A 335 3.45 24.19 13.93
C VAL A 335 4.70 23.43 13.47
N PHE A 336 4.65 22.74 12.34
CA PHE A 336 5.76 21.96 11.81
C PHE A 336 6.94 22.87 11.38
N GLN A 337 6.67 24.07 10.86
CA GLN A 337 7.72 25.04 10.55
C GLN A 337 8.36 25.63 11.81
N ARG A 338 7.54 25.99 12.80
CA ARG A 338 8.04 26.55 14.06
C ARG A 338 8.74 25.54 14.95
N ARG A 339 8.34 24.26 14.84
CA ARG A 339 8.81 23.13 15.67
C ARG A 339 9.06 21.90 14.80
N PRO A 340 10.15 21.88 14.02
CA PRO A 340 10.46 20.76 13.12
C PRO A 340 10.58 19.41 13.85
N GLU A 341 10.99 19.43 15.13
CA GLU A 341 11.06 18.23 15.98
C GLU A 341 9.71 17.55 16.19
N VAL A 342 8.59 18.30 16.19
CA VAL A 342 7.24 17.72 16.28
C VAL A 342 6.93 16.93 15.02
N PHE A 343 7.25 17.47 13.84
CA PHE A 343 7.04 16.76 12.60
C PHE A 343 7.93 15.52 12.49
N ARG A 344 9.21 15.64 12.88
CA ARG A 344 10.14 14.50 12.89
C ARG A 344 9.60 13.35 13.75
N ARG A 345 9.20 13.60 15.00
CA ARG A 345 8.62 12.59 15.90
C ARG A 345 7.33 11.98 15.35
N PHE A 346 6.51 12.80 14.69
CA PHE A 346 5.32 12.33 14.02
C PHE A 346 5.64 11.35 12.89
N LEU A 347 6.69 11.65 12.12
CA LEU A 347 7.18 10.78 11.06
C LEU A 347 7.82 9.50 11.63
N GLU A 348 8.56 9.58 12.73
CA GLU A 348 9.11 8.44 13.46
C GLU A 348 8.00 7.47 13.93
N LEU A 349 6.90 8.02 14.47
CA LEU A 349 5.71 7.22 14.81
C LEU A 349 5.11 6.58 13.55
N HIS A 350 4.98 7.35 12.47
CA HIS A 350 4.39 6.90 11.22
C HIS A 350 5.13 5.70 10.64
N VAL A 351 6.46 5.74 10.61
CA VAL A 351 7.29 4.62 10.12
C VAL A 351 7.57 3.53 11.17
N GLY A 352 6.98 3.64 12.37
CA GLY A 352 7.11 2.63 13.42
C GLY A 352 8.45 2.62 14.16
N ALA A 353 9.23 3.68 14.04
CA ALA A 353 10.50 3.84 14.78
C ALA A 353 10.26 4.23 16.25
N LEU A 354 9.10 4.82 16.58
CA LEU A 354 8.70 5.15 17.95
C LEU A 354 7.42 4.42 18.37
N PRO A 355 7.35 3.91 19.61
CA PRO A 355 6.11 3.40 20.19
C PRO A 355 5.07 4.52 20.38
N PRO A 356 3.75 4.24 20.24
CA PRO A 356 2.70 5.25 20.35
C PRO A 356 2.70 6.01 21.70
N LEU A 357 3.12 5.37 22.78
CA LEU A 357 3.16 5.97 24.12
C LEU A 357 4.13 7.16 24.25
N HIS A 358 5.18 7.21 23.42
CA HIS A 358 6.15 8.32 23.46
C HIS A 358 5.63 9.60 22.80
N VAL A 359 4.56 9.52 22.02
CA VAL A 359 4.01 10.65 21.24
C VAL A 359 2.87 11.36 21.99
N VAL A 360 2.47 10.89 23.17
CA VAL A 360 1.39 11.54 23.96
C VAL A 360 1.75 13.00 24.29
N LYS A 361 2.99 13.28 24.67
CA LYS A 361 3.46 14.66 24.92
C LYS A 361 3.45 15.51 23.64
N ASP A 362 3.86 14.93 22.52
CA ASP A 362 3.90 15.64 21.23
C ASP A 362 2.50 15.81 20.64
N GLY A 363 1.60 14.86 20.88
CA GLY A 363 0.17 15.00 20.58
C GLY A 363 -0.49 16.15 21.38
N LEU A 364 -0.14 16.32 22.66
CA LEU A 364 -0.55 17.48 23.47
C LEU A 364 0.10 18.77 22.96
N THR A 365 1.37 18.74 22.56
CA THR A 365 2.07 19.90 21.99
C THR A 365 1.48 20.28 20.63
N LEU A 366 1.19 19.30 19.77
CA LEU A 366 0.48 19.53 18.51
C LEU A 366 -0.92 20.08 18.78
N GLY A 367 -1.69 19.43 19.67
CA GLY A 367 -3.02 19.89 20.07
C GLY A 367 -3.04 21.30 20.63
N TRP A 368 -2.11 21.63 21.52
CA TRP A 368 -1.95 22.99 22.06
C TRP A 368 -1.52 23.98 20.97
N GLY A 369 -0.55 23.63 20.11
CA GLY A 369 -0.14 24.45 18.98
C GLY A 369 -1.27 24.70 17.99
N LEU A 370 -2.14 23.70 17.76
CA LEU A 370 -3.33 23.85 16.91
C LEU A 370 -4.40 24.77 17.53
N LEU A 371 -4.43 24.91 18.85
CA LEU A 371 -5.34 25.81 19.57
C LEU A 371 -4.79 27.24 19.69
N THR A 372 -3.45 27.39 19.72
CA THR A 372 -2.80 28.68 20.02
C THR A 372 -2.11 29.34 18.82
N ALA A 373 -2.02 28.66 17.69
CA ALA A 373 -1.50 29.20 16.43
C ALA A 373 -2.64 29.76 15.58
#